data_1a1095e3eee46ab0a606234ab91cbf10
#
_entry.id   1a1095e3eee46ab0a606234ab91cbf10
#
_cell.length_a   1.000
_cell.length_b   1.000
_cell.length_c   1.000
_cell.angle_alpha   90.00
_cell.angle_beta   90.00
_cell.angle_gamma   90.00
#
_symmetry.space_group_name_H-M   'P 1'
#
loop_
_entity.id
_entity.type
_entity.pdbx_description
1 polymer ?
#
loop_
_entity_poly.entity_id
_entity_poly.type
_entity_poly.pdbx_seq_one_letter_code
_entity_poly.pdbx_strand_id
1 'polypeptide(L)'
;MDTTRGVIFDMDGVLIDSGAHHRAAWRALLDELGVAPARPDYWRLTIGRPGNEAVELLLGRELSWTEARRLADRKRDHYLRLARHGLPAVRGVTTFLDELATACIPCAVATSASRGDVDRLLGPLGLRERFGAVVAAEDVRFGKPDPEVYLLAAEGLGVPPRACLVFEDSVVGVQAARRAGMRVIGVATAHTEDELRAAGAASVIDDFEGLHWPA
;
A
#
# COMPACT_ATOMS: atom_id res chain seq x y z
N MET A 1 -3.17 -27.12 8.87
CA MET A 1 -1.89 -26.48 9.19
C MET A 1 -1.73 -25.33 8.20
N ASP A 2 -1.61 -24.14 8.69
CA ASP A 2 -1.41 -22.93 7.85
C ASP A 2 -0.03 -23.04 7.20
N THR A 3 0.00 -23.14 5.88
CA THR A 3 1.23 -23.38 5.12
C THR A 3 1.76 -22.09 4.51
N THR A 4 1.67 -20.98 5.24
CA THR A 4 2.24 -19.70 4.79
C THR A 4 3.74 -19.84 4.62
N ARG A 5 4.23 -19.53 3.41
CA ARG A 5 5.62 -19.70 2.99
C ARG A 5 6.25 -18.40 2.49
N GLY A 6 5.47 -17.33 2.38
CA GLY A 6 5.93 -16.01 2.02
C GLY A 6 4.97 -14.94 2.52
N VAL A 7 5.48 -13.76 2.82
CA VAL A 7 4.69 -12.62 3.28
C VAL A 7 4.89 -11.43 2.34
N ILE A 8 3.77 -10.81 1.95
CA ILE A 8 3.76 -9.66 1.05
C ILE A 8 3.13 -8.48 1.77
N PHE A 9 3.79 -7.35 1.74
CA PHE A 9 3.35 -6.13 2.40
C PHE A 9 2.98 -5.08 1.37
N ASP A 10 1.83 -4.41 1.52
CA ASP A 10 1.71 -3.07 0.97
C ASP A 10 2.70 -2.13 1.66
N MET A 11 2.94 -0.96 1.11
CA MET A 11 3.89 0.00 1.66
C MET A 11 3.20 1.07 2.52
N ASP A 12 2.31 1.84 1.91
CA ASP A 12 1.67 2.98 2.55
C ASP A 12 0.60 2.54 3.56
N GLY A 13 0.70 2.97 4.81
CA GLY A 13 -0.21 2.54 5.87
C GLY A 13 0.07 1.13 6.43
N VAL A 14 1.02 0.38 5.85
CA VAL A 14 1.41 -0.97 6.30
C VAL A 14 2.86 -0.99 6.79
N LEU A 15 3.81 -0.58 5.97
CA LEU A 15 5.23 -0.48 6.37
C LEU A 15 5.56 0.89 6.94
N ILE A 16 4.96 1.95 6.38
CA ILE A 16 5.18 3.35 6.78
C ILE A 16 3.85 4.03 7.11
N ASP A 17 3.84 4.85 8.15
CA ASP A 17 2.68 5.67 8.52
C ASP A 17 2.64 6.94 7.66
N SER A 18 2.10 6.80 6.46
CA SER A 18 2.05 7.84 5.42
C SER A 18 0.68 8.52 5.29
N GLY A 19 -0.36 8.00 5.93
CA GLY A 19 -1.76 8.40 5.71
C GLY A 19 -2.01 9.90 5.88
N ALA A 20 -1.45 10.53 6.93
CA ALA A 20 -1.57 11.97 7.17
C ALA A 20 -0.90 12.79 6.06
N HIS A 21 0.25 12.33 5.55
CA HIS A 21 1.00 12.99 4.48
C HIS A 21 0.27 12.89 3.14
N HIS A 22 -0.33 11.75 2.84
CA HIS A 22 -1.17 11.59 1.64
C HIS A 22 -2.39 12.51 1.67
N ARG A 23 -3.10 12.59 2.80
CA ARG A 23 -4.24 13.53 2.96
C ARG A 23 -3.81 14.98 2.76
N ALA A 24 -2.69 15.38 3.38
CA ALA A 24 -2.16 16.74 3.25
C ALA A 24 -1.72 17.05 1.81
N ALA A 25 -1.12 16.08 1.09
CA ALA A 25 -0.74 16.26 -0.31
C ALA A 25 -1.95 16.40 -1.25
N TRP A 26 -3.02 15.62 -1.03
CA TRP A 26 -4.27 15.79 -1.78
C TRP A 26 -4.92 17.15 -1.50
N ARG A 27 -4.93 17.58 -0.24
CA ARG A 27 -5.44 18.89 0.14
C ARG A 27 -4.65 20.02 -0.55
N ALA A 28 -3.31 19.94 -0.53
CA ALA A 28 -2.46 20.92 -1.20
C ALA A 28 -2.71 20.99 -2.71
N LEU A 29 -2.94 19.86 -3.38
CA LEU A 29 -3.31 19.84 -4.79
C LEU A 29 -4.66 20.53 -5.03
N LEU A 30 -5.68 20.26 -4.22
CA LEU A 30 -7.00 20.90 -4.33
C LEU A 30 -6.92 22.42 -4.12
N ASP A 31 -6.17 22.85 -3.10
CA ASP A 31 -5.96 24.28 -2.80
C ASP A 31 -5.23 24.97 -3.98
N GLU A 32 -4.22 24.34 -4.57
CA GLU A 32 -3.49 24.84 -5.74
C GLU A 32 -4.39 24.94 -6.99
N LEU A 33 -5.36 24.04 -7.15
CA LEU A 33 -6.32 24.06 -8.25
C LEU A 33 -7.49 25.03 -8.00
N GLY A 34 -7.67 25.50 -6.78
CA GLY A 34 -8.79 26.35 -6.38
C GLY A 34 -10.13 25.60 -6.44
N VAL A 35 -10.16 24.28 -6.23
CA VAL A 35 -11.35 23.44 -6.32
C VAL A 35 -11.64 22.72 -5.00
N ALA A 36 -12.93 22.52 -4.74
CA ALA A 36 -13.37 21.67 -3.66
C ALA A 36 -13.34 20.19 -4.10
N PRO A 37 -13.12 19.23 -3.17
CA PRO A 37 -13.23 17.82 -3.50
C PRO A 37 -14.68 17.45 -3.85
N ALA A 38 -14.84 16.46 -4.72
CA ALA A 38 -16.16 15.95 -5.13
C ALA A 38 -16.98 15.43 -3.92
N ARG A 39 -16.32 14.98 -2.85
CA ARG A 39 -16.94 14.44 -1.63
C ARG A 39 -16.13 14.82 -0.38
N PRO A 40 -16.77 14.94 0.80
CA PRO A 40 -16.06 15.25 2.05
C PRO A 40 -15.03 14.20 2.45
N ASP A 41 -15.28 12.93 2.14
CA ASP A 41 -14.44 11.77 2.44
C ASP A 41 -13.54 11.36 1.26
N TYR A 42 -13.31 12.25 0.32
CA TYR A 42 -12.60 12.04 -0.94
C TYR A 42 -11.27 11.28 -0.83
N TRP A 43 -10.53 11.56 0.23
CA TRP A 43 -9.22 10.96 0.43
C TRP A 43 -9.29 9.43 0.61
N ARG A 44 -10.40 8.91 1.16
CA ARG A 44 -10.61 7.46 1.33
C ARG A 44 -10.72 6.74 -0.01
N LEU A 45 -11.30 7.41 -1.01
CA LEU A 45 -11.43 6.86 -2.36
C LEU A 45 -10.09 6.75 -3.09
N THR A 46 -9.08 7.50 -2.64
CA THR A 46 -7.76 7.53 -3.28
C THR A 46 -6.78 6.49 -2.73
N ILE A 47 -7.11 5.87 -1.58
CA ILE A 47 -6.21 4.95 -0.88
C ILE A 47 -6.02 3.66 -1.69
N GLY A 48 -4.78 3.20 -1.81
CA GLY A 48 -4.38 1.98 -2.51
C GLY A 48 -4.44 2.05 -4.03
N ARG A 49 -4.91 3.16 -4.62
CA ARG A 49 -5.06 3.33 -6.08
C ARG A 49 -3.87 4.02 -6.72
N PRO A 50 -3.62 3.76 -8.02
CA PRO A 50 -2.72 4.57 -8.82
C PRO A 50 -3.14 6.06 -8.80
N GLY A 51 -2.14 6.96 -8.77
CA GLY A 51 -2.41 8.40 -8.63
C GLY A 51 -3.27 9.01 -9.74
N ASN A 52 -3.17 8.51 -10.97
CA ASN A 52 -3.98 8.96 -12.11
C ASN A 52 -5.47 8.58 -11.95
N GLU A 53 -5.79 7.41 -11.42
CA GLU A 53 -7.17 7.02 -11.10
C GLU A 53 -7.70 7.78 -9.87
N ALA A 54 -6.84 7.94 -8.87
CA ALA A 54 -7.18 8.63 -7.64
C ALA A 54 -7.59 10.10 -7.88
N VAL A 55 -6.93 10.80 -8.81
CA VAL A 55 -7.25 12.21 -9.11
C VAL A 55 -8.61 12.36 -9.81
N GLU A 56 -9.03 11.43 -10.65
CA GLU A 56 -10.36 11.45 -11.28
C GLU A 56 -11.47 11.29 -10.23
N LEU A 57 -11.28 10.36 -9.29
CA LEU A 57 -12.20 10.17 -8.16
C LEU A 57 -12.25 11.40 -7.25
N LEU A 58 -11.09 12.02 -7.01
CA LEU A 58 -10.97 13.24 -6.22
C LEU A 58 -11.77 14.40 -6.81
N LEU A 59 -11.66 14.59 -8.14
CA LEU A 59 -12.33 15.68 -8.86
C LEU A 59 -13.76 15.35 -9.29
N GLY A 60 -14.16 14.08 -9.23
CA GLY A 60 -15.50 13.60 -9.62
C GLY A 60 -15.78 13.76 -11.12
N ARG A 61 -14.75 13.73 -11.96
CA ARG A 61 -14.85 13.82 -13.43
C ARG A 61 -13.78 13.01 -14.13
N GLU A 62 -14.08 12.58 -15.35
CA GLU A 62 -13.10 11.98 -16.25
C GLU A 62 -12.05 13.01 -16.69
N LEU A 63 -10.82 12.55 -16.84
CA LEU A 63 -9.68 13.33 -17.30
C LEU A 63 -9.05 12.65 -18.52
N SER A 64 -8.39 13.42 -19.38
CA SER A 64 -7.46 12.80 -20.33
C SER A 64 -6.31 12.15 -19.55
N TRP A 65 -5.76 11.06 -20.10
CA TRP A 65 -4.63 10.37 -19.49
C TRP A 65 -3.48 11.32 -19.14
N THR A 66 -3.17 12.26 -20.05
CA THR A 66 -2.10 13.26 -19.84
C THR A 66 -2.41 14.20 -18.69
N GLU A 67 -3.67 14.65 -18.57
CA GLU A 67 -4.10 15.53 -17.47
C GLU A 67 -4.07 14.80 -16.13
N ALA A 68 -4.64 13.59 -16.07
CA ALA A 68 -4.66 12.75 -14.88
C ALA A 68 -3.24 12.49 -14.37
N ARG A 69 -2.32 12.11 -15.27
CA ARG A 69 -0.91 11.87 -14.93
C ARG A 69 -0.23 13.14 -14.40
N ARG A 70 -0.40 14.27 -15.09
CA ARG A 70 0.18 15.55 -14.64
C ARG A 70 -0.28 15.95 -13.24
N LEU A 71 -1.56 15.77 -12.92
CA LEU A 71 -2.10 16.08 -11.61
C LEU A 71 -1.62 15.08 -10.55
N ALA A 72 -1.51 13.80 -10.89
CA ALA A 72 -0.93 12.79 -10.03
C ALA A 72 0.55 13.10 -9.70
N ASP A 73 1.35 13.51 -10.68
CA ASP A 73 2.74 13.91 -10.49
C ASP A 73 2.83 15.14 -9.56
N ARG A 74 1.96 16.16 -9.74
CA ARG A 74 1.89 17.34 -8.83
C ARG A 74 1.55 16.93 -7.40
N LYS A 75 0.56 16.04 -7.22
CA LYS A 75 0.24 15.50 -5.88
C LYS A 75 1.44 14.78 -5.28
N ARG A 76 2.13 13.98 -6.09
CA ARG A 76 3.34 13.27 -5.66
C ARG A 76 4.43 14.25 -5.20
N ASP A 77 4.63 15.36 -5.91
CA ASP A 77 5.58 16.41 -5.52
C ASP A 77 5.21 17.04 -4.17
N HIS A 78 3.91 17.30 -3.92
CA HIS A 78 3.45 17.74 -2.59
C HIS A 78 3.77 16.70 -1.52
N TYR A 79 3.47 15.43 -1.78
CA TYR A 79 3.74 14.33 -0.85
C TYR A 79 5.23 14.22 -0.50
N LEU A 80 6.10 14.23 -1.50
CA LEU A 80 7.54 14.10 -1.27
C LEU A 80 8.13 15.32 -0.53
N ARG A 81 7.59 16.52 -0.76
CA ARG A 81 7.97 17.69 0.04
C ARG A 81 7.58 17.56 1.52
N LEU A 82 6.39 17.03 1.78
CA LEU A 82 5.92 16.79 3.15
C LEU A 82 6.72 15.67 3.82
N ALA A 83 7.02 14.61 3.10
CA ALA A 83 7.78 13.46 3.58
C ALA A 83 9.32 13.65 3.58
N ARG A 84 9.83 14.85 3.28
CA ARG A 84 11.28 15.10 3.10
C ARG A 84 12.15 14.80 4.33
N HIS A 85 11.57 14.75 5.51
CA HIS A 85 12.26 14.45 6.76
C HIS A 85 12.14 12.97 7.17
N GLY A 86 11.62 12.11 6.26
CA GLY A 86 11.28 10.73 6.51
C GLY A 86 9.87 10.57 7.08
N LEU A 87 9.40 9.34 7.07
CA LEU A 87 8.15 8.90 7.66
C LEU A 87 8.44 7.84 8.71
N PRO A 88 7.68 7.75 9.80
CA PRO A 88 7.86 6.66 10.75
C PRO A 88 7.39 5.33 10.13
N ALA A 89 8.03 4.25 10.53
CA ALA A 89 7.49 2.92 10.30
C ALA A 89 6.18 2.74 11.09
N VAL A 90 5.27 1.91 10.57
CA VAL A 90 4.08 1.49 11.33
C VAL A 90 4.55 0.74 12.58
N ARG A 91 3.89 1.01 13.71
CA ARG A 91 4.28 0.49 15.01
C ARG A 91 4.37 -1.05 15.00
N GLY A 92 5.48 -1.59 15.50
CA GLY A 92 5.74 -3.03 15.61
C GLY A 92 6.21 -3.70 14.31
N VAL A 93 6.10 -3.07 13.11
CA VAL A 93 6.41 -3.73 11.83
C VAL A 93 7.87 -4.19 11.75
N THR A 94 8.82 -3.40 12.29
CA THR A 94 10.24 -3.76 12.28
C THR A 94 10.50 -5.03 13.09
N THR A 95 9.92 -5.13 14.29
CA THR A 95 10.02 -6.32 15.14
C THR A 95 9.41 -7.54 14.46
N PHE A 96 8.25 -7.38 13.83
CA PHE A 96 7.61 -8.47 13.10
C PHE A 96 8.45 -8.94 11.89
N LEU A 97 9.10 -8.02 11.17
CA LEU A 97 10.03 -8.36 10.10
C LEU A 97 11.27 -9.10 10.62
N ASP A 98 11.75 -8.79 11.84
CA ASP A 98 12.85 -9.52 12.48
C ASP A 98 12.45 -10.98 12.81
N GLU A 99 11.22 -11.19 13.26
CA GLU A 99 10.68 -12.54 13.49
C GLU A 99 10.57 -13.34 12.18
N LEU A 100 10.08 -12.71 11.09
CA LEU A 100 10.03 -13.34 9.77
C LEU A 100 11.41 -13.73 9.26
N ALA A 101 12.39 -12.85 9.43
CA ALA A 101 13.77 -13.12 9.04
C ALA A 101 14.35 -14.29 9.85
N THR A 102 14.11 -14.34 11.17
CA THR A 102 14.53 -15.44 12.05
C THR A 102 13.88 -16.77 11.64
N ALA A 103 12.63 -16.72 11.20
CA ALA A 103 11.90 -17.89 10.68
C ALA A 103 12.23 -18.23 9.21
N CYS A 104 13.16 -17.49 8.58
CA CYS A 104 13.53 -17.64 7.17
C CYS A 104 12.33 -17.53 6.21
N ILE A 105 11.35 -16.69 6.52
CA ILE A 105 10.18 -16.44 5.68
C ILE A 105 10.51 -15.30 4.69
N PRO A 106 10.51 -15.55 3.37
CA PRO A 106 10.78 -14.52 2.39
C PRO A 106 9.66 -13.48 2.35
N CYS A 107 10.06 -12.19 2.23
CA CYS A 107 9.16 -11.05 2.22
C CYS A 107 9.27 -10.26 0.92
N ALA A 108 8.13 -9.70 0.47
CA ALA A 108 8.06 -8.78 -0.68
C ALA A 108 7.25 -7.53 -0.34
N VAL A 109 7.49 -6.47 -1.11
CA VAL A 109 6.64 -5.27 -1.17
C VAL A 109 5.81 -5.30 -2.44
N ALA A 110 4.50 -4.97 -2.34
CA ALA A 110 3.57 -4.83 -3.45
C ALA A 110 2.79 -3.52 -3.31
N THR A 111 3.19 -2.48 -4.04
CA THR A 111 2.71 -1.11 -3.85
C THR A 111 2.25 -0.43 -5.13
N SER A 112 1.34 0.55 -5.00
CA SER A 112 0.96 1.50 -6.08
C SER A 112 1.90 2.70 -6.18
N ALA A 113 2.91 2.80 -5.30
CA ALA A 113 3.96 3.82 -5.38
C ALA A 113 5.00 3.47 -6.45
N SER A 114 5.77 4.48 -6.90
CA SER A 114 6.89 4.26 -7.81
C SER A 114 8.06 3.56 -7.11
N ARG A 115 8.87 2.83 -7.88
CA ARG A 115 10.09 2.18 -7.35
C ARG A 115 11.03 3.19 -6.69
N GLY A 116 11.19 4.37 -7.29
CA GLY A 116 11.99 5.44 -6.70
C GLY A 116 11.46 5.95 -5.36
N ASP A 117 10.13 5.91 -5.14
CA ASP A 117 9.54 6.27 -3.84
C ASP A 117 9.74 5.16 -2.81
N VAL A 118 9.67 3.88 -3.21
CA VAL A 118 10.01 2.76 -2.33
C VAL A 118 11.43 2.91 -1.78
N ASP A 119 12.41 3.13 -2.64
CA ASP A 119 13.82 3.27 -2.23
C ASP A 119 14.01 4.51 -1.33
N ARG A 120 13.37 5.63 -1.68
CA ARG A 120 13.44 6.89 -0.93
C ARG A 120 12.84 6.80 0.47
N LEU A 121 11.71 6.07 0.62
CA LEU A 121 10.95 6.03 1.87
C LEU A 121 11.37 4.88 2.77
N LEU A 122 11.67 3.71 2.23
CA LEU A 122 12.08 2.54 3.02
C LEU A 122 13.58 2.50 3.31
N GLY A 123 14.43 3.08 2.41
CA GLY A 123 15.89 3.08 2.58
C GLY A 123 16.36 3.70 3.91
N PRO A 124 15.94 4.94 4.24
CA PRO A 124 16.34 5.59 5.51
C PRO A 124 15.89 4.85 6.78
N LEU A 125 14.86 3.98 6.66
CA LEU A 125 14.37 3.15 7.77
C LEU A 125 15.12 1.81 7.87
N GLY A 126 16.04 1.50 6.94
CA GLY A 126 16.69 0.19 6.86
C GLY A 126 15.71 -0.95 6.54
N LEU A 127 14.57 -0.62 5.93
CA LEU A 127 13.54 -1.61 5.60
C LEU A 127 13.69 -2.16 4.18
N ARG A 128 14.28 -1.37 3.24
CA ARG A 128 14.34 -1.76 1.82
C ARG A 128 15.05 -3.10 1.59
N GLU A 129 16.12 -3.34 2.30
CA GLU A 129 16.97 -4.53 2.17
C GLU A 129 16.35 -5.80 2.77
N ARG A 130 15.26 -5.66 3.51
CA ARG A 130 14.54 -6.80 4.11
C ARG A 130 13.67 -7.55 3.13
N PHE A 131 13.44 -6.98 1.94
CA PHE A 131 12.52 -7.52 0.94
C PHE A 131 13.30 -8.12 -0.23
N GLY A 132 13.07 -9.41 -0.48
CA GLY A 132 13.66 -10.15 -1.60
C GLY A 132 13.06 -9.76 -2.95
N ALA A 133 11.82 -9.25 -2.94
CA ALA A 133 11.15 -8.73 -4.13
C ALA A 133 10.41 -7.43 -3.84
N VAL A 134 10.37 -6.54 -4.83
CA VAL A 134 9.58 -5.30 -4.81
C VAL A 134 8.84 -5.18 -6.12
N VAL A 135 7.52 -5.08 -6.05
CA VAL A 135 6.65 -4.79 -7.18
C VAL A 135 6.04 -3.40 -6.97
N ALA A 136 6.33 -2.50 -7.90
CA ALA A 136 5.96 -1.10 -7.88
C ALA A 136 5.00 -0.74 -9.02
N ALA A 137 4.56 0.50 -9.08
CA ALA A 137 3.61 0.97 -10.09
C ALA A 137 4.08 0.73 -11.54
N GLU A 138 5.39 0.76 -11.79
CA GLU A 138 5.97 0.57 -13.12
C GLU A 138 5.96 -0.88 -13.60
N ASP A 139 5.77 -1.85 -12.70
CA ASP A 139 5.86 -3.27 -13.00
C ASP A 139 4.50 -3.86 -13.43
N VAL A 140 3.40 -3.14 -13.21
CA VAL A 140 2.04 -3.61 -13.47
C VAL A 140 1.36 -2.83 -14.61
N ARG A 141 0.45 -3.50 -15.30
CA ARG A 141 -0.41 -2.88 -16.32
C ARG A 141 -1.66 -2.26 -15.69
N PHE A 142 -2.18 -2.93 -14.67
CA PHE A 142 -3.41 -2.54 -13.97
C PHE A 142 -3.14 -2.39 -12.49
N GLY A 143 -3.61 -1.28 -11.92
CA GLY A 143 -3.51 -1.04 -10.48
C GLY A 143 -4.56 -1.82 -9.68
N LYS A 144 -4.39 -1.86 -8.34
CA LYS A 144 -5.38 -2.42 -7.43
C LYS A 144 -6.77 -1.82 -7.72
N PRO A 145 -7.83 -2.63 -7.83
CA PRO A 145 -7.99 -3.97 -7.31
C PRO A 145 -7.64 -5.11 -8.29
N ASP A 146 -6.87 -4.86 -9.36
CA ASP A 146 -6.33 -5.94 -10.17
C ASP A 146 -5.30 -6.75 -9.35
N PRO A 147 -5.28 -8.10 -9.43
CA PRO A 147 -4.38 -8.94 -8.65
C PRO A 147 -2.92 -8.91 -9.11
N GLU A 148 -2.59 -8.29 -10.24
CA GLU A 148 -1.29 -8.39 -10.92
C GLU A 148 -0.13 -8.07 -9.98
N VAL A 149 -0.22 -7.01 -9.17
CA VAL A 149 0.84 -6.60 -8.23
C VAL A 149 1.20 -7.69 -7.22
N TYR A 150 0.20 -8.41 -6.71
CA TYR A 150 0.40 -9.49 -5.74
C TYR A 150 0.87 -10.78 -6.40
N LEU A 151 0.37 -11.09 -7.60
CA LEU A 151 0.83 -12.25 -8.37
C LEU A 151 2.31 -12.13 -8.72
N LEU A 152 2.75 -10.96 -9.19
CA LEU A 152 4.17 -10.68 -9.47
C LEU A 152 5.04 -10.72 -8.20
N ALA A 153 4.51 -10.24 -7.06
CA ALA A 153 5.23 -10.32 -5.79
C ALA A 153 5.43 -11.78 -5.34
N ALA A 154 4.41 -12.62 -5.47
CA ALA A 154 4.51 -14.06 -5.17
C ALA A 154 5.50 -14.77 -6.12
N GLU A 155 5.48 -14.44 -7.41
CA GLU A 155 6.45 -14.91 -8.39
C GLU A 155 7.87 -14.52 -8.02
N GLY A 156 8.09 -13.24 -7.64
CA GLY A 156 9.39 -12.74 -7.20
C GLY A 156 9.94 -13.43 -5.95
N LEU A 157 9.05 -13.95 -5.07
CA LEU A 157 9.42 -14.77 -3.92
C LEU A 157 9.60 -16.26 -4.25
N GLY A 158 9.19 -16.73 -5.43
CA GLY A 158 9.13 -18.15 -5.76
C GLY A 158 8.10 -18.93 -4.92
N VAL A 159 7.06 -18.26 -4.43
CA VAL A 159 6.03 -18.85 -3.54
C VAL A 159 4.69 -18.85 -4.25
N PRO A 160 3.95 -19.99 -4.27
CA PRO A 160 2.64 -20.01 -4.89
C PRO A 160 1.65 -19.08 -4.15
N PRO A 161 0.76 -18.35 -4.86
CA PRO A 161 -0.13 -17.35 -4.26
C PRO A 161 -0.91 -17.86 -3.04
N ARG A 162 -1.43 -19.10 -3.09
CA ARG A 162 -2.17 -19.71 -1.97
C ARG A 162 -1.35 -19.90 -0.68
N ALA A 163 -0.01 -19.84 -0.77
CA ALA A 163 0.91 -19.94 0.34
C ALA A 163 1.50 -18.58 0.73
N CYS A 164 0.95 -17.48 0.19
CA CYS A 164 1.30 -16.12 0.59
C CYS A 164 0.28 -15.54 1.57
N LEU A 165 0.79 -14.79 2.54
CA LEU A 165 0.03 -13.93 3.42
C LEU A 165 0.27 -12.49 3.02
N VAL A 166 -0.79 -11.67 2.92
CA VAL A 166 -0.70 -10.25 2.57
C VAL A 166 -1.11 -9.40 3.77
N PHE A 167 -0.37 -8.31 4.03
CA PHE A 167 -0.78 -7.21 4.90
C PHE A 167 -1.15 -6.00 4.06
N GLU A 168 -2.35 -5.43 4.30
CA GLU A 168 -2.96 -4.39 3.49
C GLU A 168 -3.90 -3.48 4.31
N ASP A 169 -3.90 -2.17 4.03
CA ASP A 169 -4.73 -1.18 4.73
C ASP A 169 -5.90 -0.66 3.90
N SER A 170 -5.96 -1.01 2.60
CA SER A 170 -6.96 -0.51 1.65
C SER A 170 -7.96 -1.56 1.20
N VAL A 171 -9.21 -1.13 0.99
CA VAL A 171 -10.27 -1.99 0.43
C VAL A 171 -9.86 -2.56 -0.92
N VAL A 172 -9.31 -1.73 -1.82
CA VAL A 172 -8.93 -2.19 -3.16
C VAL A 172 -7.73 -3.14 -3.13
N GLY A 173 -6.80 -2.96 -2.19
CA GLY A 173 -5.67 -3.86 -2.03
C GLY A 173 -6.06 -5.19 -1.42
N VAL A 174 -6.95 -5.21 -0.41
CA VAL A 174 -7.53 -6.45 0.10
C VAL A 174 -8.23 -7.22 -1.01
N GLN A 175 -9.04 -6.54 -1.85
CA GLN A 175 -9.70 -7.17 -2.99
C GLN A 175 -8.69 -7.74 -4.01
N ALA A 176 -7.61 -7.01 -4.30
CA ALA A 176 -6.55 -7.46 -5.22
C ALA A 176 -5.88 -8.74 -4.71
N ALA A 177 -5.46 -8.76 -3.43
CA ALA A 177 -4.82 -9.92 -2.82
C ALA A 177 -5.77 -11.14 -2.76
N ARG A 178 -7.05 -10.91 -2.45
CA ARG A 178 -8.08 -11.97 -2.48
C ARG A 178 -8.29 -12.54 -3.88
N ARG A 179 -8.31 -11.67 -4.92
CA ARG A 179 -8.39 -12.11 -6.33
C ARG A 179 -7.15 -12.88 -6.76
N ALA A 180 -5.98 -12.57 -6.19
CA ALA A 180 -4.76 -13.36 -6.36
C ALA A 180 -4.79 -14.73 -5.65
N GLY A 181 -5.85 -15.04 -4.88
CA GLY A 181 -5.98 -16.30 -4.13
C GLY A 181 -5.16 -16.34 -2.83
N MET A 182 -4.83 -15.19 -2.27
CA MET A 182 -4.02 -15.06 -1.06
C MET A 182 -4.87 -14.84 0.19
N ARG A 183 -4.35 -15.21 1.36
CA ARG A 183 -4.89 -14.80 2.65
C ARG A 183 -4.47 -13.38 2.95
N VAL A 184 -5.37 -12.58 3.53
CA VAL A 184 -5.10 -11.16 3.82
C VAL A 184 -5.39 -10.86 5.28
N ILE A 185 -4.45 -10.20 5.93
CA ILE A 185 -4.65 -9.50 7.21
C ILE A 185 -4.77 -8.00 6.88
N GLY A 186 -5.88 -7.41 7.26
CA GLY A 186 -6.09 -5.96 7.17
C GLY A 186 -5.29 -5.23 8.25
N VAL A 187 -4.75 -4.05 7.94
CA VAL A 187 -4.13 -3.13 8.89
C VAL A 187 -5.00 -1.88 8.95
N ALA A 188 -5.62 -1.56 10.09
CA ALA A 188 -6.67 -0.53 10.19
C ALA A 188 -6.12 0.90 10.27
N THR A 189 -5.10 1.22 9.49
CA THR A 189 -4.47 2.56 9.43
C THR A 189 -5.22 3.54 8.53
N ALA A 190 -5.90 3.03 7.48
CA ALA A 190 -6.60 3.86 6.49
C ALA A 190 -8.10 3.57 6.40
N HIS A 191 -8.50 2.31 6.48
CA HIS A 191 -9.89 1.87 6.50
C HIS A 191 -10.24 1.20 7.83
N THR A 192 -11.52 1.19 8.18
CA THR A 192 -12.02 0.55 9.39
C THR A 192 -11.95 -0.98 9.28
N GLU A 193 -11.95 -1.66 10.43
CA GLU A 193 -12.01 -3.12 10.50
C GLU A 193 -13.20 -3.68 9.68
N ASP A 194 -14.38 -3.08 9.82
CA ASP A 194 -15.59 -3.52 9.10
C ASP A 194 -15.42 -3.42 7.57
N GLU A 195 -14.80 -2.34 7.07
CA GLU A 195 -14.56 -2.15 5.64
C GLU A 195 -13.55 -3.17 5.11
N LEU A 196 -12.46 -3.40 5.85
CA LEU A 196 -11.44 -4.38 5.45
C LEU A 196 -11.98 -5.82 5.50
N ARG A 197 -12.78 -6.16 6.52
CA ARG A 197 -13.48 -7.46 6.60
C ARG A 197 -14.48 -7.63 5.47
N ALA A 198 -15.26 -6.61 5.17
CA ALA A 198 -16.21 -6.64 4.04
C ALA A 198 -15.50 -6.80 2.69
N ALA A 199 -14.27 -6.27 2.54
CA ALA A 199 -13.43 -6.46 1.37
C ALA A 199 -12.83 -7.88 1.26
N GLY A 200 -12.84 -8.65 2.35
CA GLY A 200 -12.39 -10.05 2.40
C GLY A 200 -11.13 -10.31 3.24
N ALA A 201 -10.72 -9.39 4.10
CA ALA A 201 -9.66 -9.64 5.08
C ALA A 201 -10.07 -10.77 6.05
N ALA A 202 -9.19 -11.74 6.26
CA ALA A 202 -9.43 -12.87 7.16
C ALA A 202 -9.40 -12.44 8.64
N SER A 203 -8.53 -11.48 8.96
CA SER A 203 -8.43 -10.82 10.25
C SER A 203 -7.99 -9.37 10.03
N VAL A 204 -8.12 -8.52 11.06
CA VAL A 204 -7.69 -7.13 11.02
C VAL A 204 -6.92 -6.83 12.30
N ILE A 205 -5.85 -6.06 12.17
CA ILE A 205 -5.02 -5.55 13.27
C ILE A 205 -4.97 -4.02 13.16
N ASP A 206 -4.74 -3.33 14.28
CA ASP A 206 -4.54 -1.87 14.28
C ASP A 206 -3.13 -1.51 13.78
N ASP A 207 -2.15 -2.29 14.19
CA ASP A 207 -0.73 -2.21 13.82
C ASP A 207 -0.04 -3.56 14.14
N PHE A 208 1.29 -3.62 14.09
CA PHE A 208 2.05 -4.87 14.33
C PHE A 208 2.49 -5.05 15.79
N GLU A 209 2.11 -4.14 16.71
CA GLU A 209 2.51 -4.30 18.10
C GLU A 209 1.83 -5.52 18.72
N GLY A 210 2.64 -6.42 19.31
CA GLY A 210 2.15 -7.67 19.88
C GLY A 210 1.73 -8.74 18.86
N LEU A 211 1.88 -8.47 17.57
CA LEU A 211 1.74 -9.50 16.54
C LEU A 211 3.01 -10.34 16.47
N HIS A 212 2.87 -11.64 16.52
CA HIS A 212 3.98 -12.59 16.46
C HIS A 212 3.82 -13.55 15.28
N TRP A 213 4.94 -14.05 14.76
CA TRP A 213 4.93 -15.09 13.75
C TRP A 213 4.87 -16.48 14.42
N PRO A 214 4.04 -17.44 13.94
CA PRO A 214 3.09 -17.32 12.81
C PRO A 214 1.83 -16.52 13.13
N ALA A 215 1.41 -15.65 12.17
CA ALA A 215 0.28 -14.73 12.29
C ALA A 215 -1.04 -15.35 11.78
#